data_265703352f183b926d4ee6c2f1d20c56
#
_entry.id   265703352f183b926d4ee6c2f1d20c56
#
_cell.length_a   1.000
_cell.length_b   1.000
_cell.length_c   1.000
_cell.angle_alpha   90.00
_cell.angle_beta   90.00
_cell.angle_gamma   90.00
#
_symmetry.space_group_name_H-M   'P 1'
#
loop_
_entity.id
_entity.type
_entity.pdbx_description
1 polymer ?
#
loop_
_entity_poly.entity_id
_entity_poly.type
_entity_poly.pdbx_seq_one_letter_code
_entity_poly.pdbx_strand_id
1 'polypeptide(L)'
;MRKCDVLIVGTGCAGLYCALNLPRDKKIIMLTKAKVEECDSYLAQGGICVQHDENDFEPFMEDTLKAGHYENTRESVEIMISHSRDTINDLLDYGVRFCRTQDGELKYTREGGHGKHRILHHKDITGEEITSTLYARVKELDNVEIMEHTTMVDLLALDGEAGVDERAKRFPEGTLAAKAAAKEFLRHKTGECFGVVIRKEDGSLDSIYADVTVLATGGVGGLYRYSTNFRHLTGDGVALALKHGIATRDVDYVQIHPTTFYSEDISDRSFLISESVRGEGAKLYNKNMERFVNELIPRDKLTAAIREQMAKDGTEHVWEDMRTIPMDELVSHFPNILEYCKDHGYDATKECIPVVPAQHYFMGGVKVDKNSQTSMERLYAIGETACNGVHGKNRLASNSLLESLVFGKVAALDL
;
A
#
# COMPACT_ATOMS: atom_id res chain seq x y z
N MET A 1 -3.20 19.12 -25.92
CA MET A 1 -4.25 18.21 -25.41
C MET A 1 -3.80 16.78 -25.70
N ARG A 2 -3.59 15.97 -24.66
CA ARG A 2 -3.23 14.56 -24.78
C ARG A 2 -4.47 13.70 -24.65
N LYS A 3 -4.49 12.55 -25.31
CA LYS A 3 -5.57 11.56 -25.20
C LYS A 3 -4.98 10.14 -25.15
N CYS A 4 -5.56 9.29 -24.29
CA CYS A 4 -5.26 7.86 -24.16
C CYS A 4 -6.54 7.07 -23.91
N ASP A 5 -6.45 5.73 -24.01
CA ASP A 5 -7.55 4.86 -23.62
C ASP A 5 -7.56 4.66 -22.10
N VAL A 6 -6.39 4.42 -21.49
CA VAL A 6 -6.26 4.26 -20.05
C VAL A 6 -5.20 5.22 -19.50
N LEU A 7 -5.58 5.97 -18.47
CA LEU A 7 -4.68 6.83 -17.69
C LEU A 7 -4.47 6.22 -16.32
N ILE A 8 -3.22 5.92 -15.95
CA ILE A 8 -2.86 5.41 -14.62
C ILE A 8 -2.12 6.51 -13.86
N VAL A 9 -2.62 6.91 -12.70
CA VAL A 9 -2.01 7.94 -11.85
C VAL A 9 -1.31 7.27 -10.67
N GLY A 10 0.00 7.16 -10.77
CA GLY A 10 0.89 6.48 -9.83
C GLY A 10 1.63 5.30 -10.46
N THR A 11 2.92 5.18 -10.11
CA THR A 11 3.86 4.18 -10.64
C THR A 11 4.37 3.21 -9.58
N GLY A 12 3.64 3.06 -8.47
CA GLY A 12 3.87 1.97 -7.52
C GLY A 12 3.54 0.60 -8.13
N CYS A 13 3.80 -0.48 -7.40
CA CYS A 13 3.59 -1.85 -7.90
C CYS A 13 2.18 -2.09 -8.45
N ALA A 14 1.14 -1.51 -7.83
CA ALA A 14 -0.24 -1.62 -8.31
C ALA A 14 -0.41 -1.03 -9.73
N GLY A 15 0.07 0.21 -9.95
CA GLY A 15 -0.03 0.89 -11.24
C GLY A 15 0.79 0.21 -12.33
N LEU A 16 2.05 -0.17 -12.02
CA LEU A 16 2.91 -0.88 -12.96
C LEU A 16 2.33 -2.25 -13.36
N TYR A 17 1.83 -3.01 -12.39
CA TYR A 17 1.27 -4.32 -12.67
C TYR A 17 -0.09 -4.23 -13.39
N CYS A 18 -0.89 -3.21 -13.10
CA CYS A 18 -2.09 -2.90 -13.88
C CYS A 18 -1.72 -2.65 -15.36
N ALA A 19 -0.73 -1.80 -15.64
CA ALA A 19 -0.29 -1.50 -17.00
C ALA A 19 0.20 -2.76 -17.75
N LEU A 20 0.91 -3.67 -17.06
CA LEU A 20 1.38 -4.94 -17.65
C LEU A 20 0.24 -5.91 -18.01
N ASN A 21 -0.90 -5.81 -17.35
CA ASN A 21 -2.05 -6.70 -17.57
C ASN A 21 -3.12 -6.09 -18.49
N LEU A 22 -3.00 -4.83 -18.90
CA LEU A 22 -3.90 -4.21 -19.88
C LEU A 22 -3.63 -4.74 -21.31
N PRO A 23 -4.66 -4.77 -22.19
CA PRO A 23 -4.51 -5.16 -23.59
C PRO A 23 -3.46 -4.31 -24.33
N ARG A 24 -2.67 -4.93 -25.21
CA ARG A 24 -1.55 -4.28 -25.92
C ARG A 24 -1.99 -3.29 -27.00
N ASP A 25 -3.24 -3.32 -27.42
CA ASP A 25 -3.85 -2.36 -28.36
C ASP A 25 -4.35 -1.07 -27.69
N LYS A 26 -4.36 -1.02 -26.36
CA LYS A 26 -4.71 0.17 -25.57
C LYS A 26 -3.54 1.15 -25.48
N LYS A 27 -3.79 2.42 -25.76
CA LYS A 27 -2.83 3.50 -25.47
C LYS A 27 -2.89 3.86 -24.00
N ILE A 28 -1.80 3.67 -23.28
CA ILE A 28 -1.69 3.90 -21.85
C ILE A 28 -0.78 5.09 -21.55
N ILE A 29 -1.21 5.99 -20.67
CA ILE A 29 -0.35 7.02 -20.08
C ILE A 29 -0.25 6.75 -18.57
N MET A 30 0.96 6.75 -18.02
CA MET A 30 1.20 6.67 -16.59
C MET A 30 1.78 7.99 -16.09
N LEU A 31 1.36 8.45 -14.91
CA LEU A 31 1.84 9.68 -14.28
C LEU A 31 2.50 9.37 -12.95
N THR A 32 3.58 10.10 -12.64
CA THR A 32 4.14 10.13 -11.28
C THR A 32 4.62 11.52 -10.90
N LYS A 33 4.39 11.92 -9.64
CA LYS A 33 4.83 13.21 -9.09
C LYS A 33 6.35 13.38 -9.05
N ALA A 34 7.06 12.28 -8.89
CA ALA A 34 8.50 12.21 -8.74
C ALA A 34 9.05 11.19 -9.76
N LYS A 35 10.18 10.57 -9.49
CA LYS A 35 10.67 9.43 -10.29
C LYS A 35 9.84 8.18 -10.03
N VAL A 36 9.89 7.21 -10.93
CA VAL A 36 9.14 5.96 -10.80
C VAL A 36 9.52 5.20 -9.54
N GLU A 37 10.80 5.19 -9.19
CA GLU A 37 11.35 4.49 -8.02
C GLU A 37 10.99 5.19 -6.69
N GLU A 38 10.59 6.45 -6.72
CA GLU A 38 10.19 7.20 -5.52
C GLU A 38 8.74 6.89 -5.13
N CYS A 39 8.45 5.62 -4.86
CA CYS A 39 7.15 5.12 -4.40
C CYS A 39 7.31 4.18 -3.19
N ASP A 40 6.27 4.11 -2.34
CA ASP A 40 6.33 3.30 -1.12
C ASP A 40 6.46 1.79 -1.39
N SER A 41 5.99 1.33 -2.54
CA SER A 41 6.18 -0.06 -2.95
C SER A 41 7.67 -0.42 -3.06
N TYR A 42 8.50 0.50 -3.56
CA TYR A 42 9.95 0.34 -3.66
C TYR A 42 10.61 0.17 -2.28
N LEU A 43 10.06 0.84 -1.26
CA LEU A 43 10.60 0.85 0.10
C LEU A 43 10.24 -0.37 0.95
N ALA A 44 9.38 -1.27 0.47
CA ALA A 44 8.92 -2.41 1.25
C ALA A 44 10.06 -3.41 1.52
N GLN A 45 10.44 -3.53 2.80
CA GLN A 45 11.57 -4.36 3.24
C GLN A 45 11.19 -5.82 3.49
N GLY A 46 9.97 -6.07 4.03
CA GLY A 46 9.54 -7.41 4.46
C GLY A 46 9.38 -8.39 3.31
N GLY A 47 8.15 -8.67 2.92
CA GLY A 47 7.90 -9.62 1.83
C GLY A 47 6.52 -9.48 1.23
N ILE A 48 6.13 -10.49 0.48
CA ILE A 48 4.80 -10.65 -0.11
C ILE A 48 4.20 -11.97 0.32
N CYS A 49 2.96 -11.94 0.80
CA CYS A 49 2.23 -13.15 1.17
C CYS A 49 1.79 -13.92 -0.06
N VAL A 50 1.72 -15.25 0.08
CA VAL A 50 1.13 -16.14 -0.91
C VAL A 50 0.51 -17.34 -0.20
N GLN A 51 -0.59 -17.86 -0.71
CA GLN A 51 -1.15 -19.13 -0.26
C GLN A 51 -0.14 -20.26 -0.53
N HIS A 52 0.48 -20.79 0.53
CA HIS A 52 1.58 -21.76 0.41
C HIS A 52 1.11 -23.07 -0.21
N ASP A 53 0.03 -23.63 0.31
CA ASP A 53 -0.58 -24.88 -0.16
C ASP A 53 -2.12 -24.81 -0.08
N GLU A 54 -2.82 -25.87 -0.53
CA GLU A 54 -4.28 -25.91 -0.51
C GLU A 54 -4.87 -25.80 0.91
N ASN A 55 -4.15 -26.29 1.93
CA ASN A 55 -4.58 -26.22 3.32
C ASN A 55 -4.25 -24.88 3.99
N ASP A 56 -3.64 -23.93 3.26
CA ASP A 56 -3.29 -22.62 3.79
C ASP A 56 -4.37 -21.55 3.55
N PHE A 57 -5.38 -21.82 2.73
CA PHE A 57 -6.43 -20.85 2.42
C PHE A 57 -7.17 -20.34 3.68
N GLU A 58 -7.77 -21.26 4.44
CA GLU A 58 -8.53 -20.89 5.66
C GLU A 58 -7.62 -20.32 6.77
N PRO A 59 -6.41 -20.87 7.05
CA PRO A 59 -5.47 -20.22 7.96
C PRO A 59 -5.05 -18.82 7.53
N PHE A 60 -4.82 -18.58 6.24
CA PHE A 60 -4.46 -17.25 5.74
C PHE A 60 -5.63 -16.28 5.85
N MET A 61 -6.85 -16.74 5.51
CA MET A 61 -8.09 -15.99 5.71
C MET A 61 -8.24 -15.56 7.17
N GLU A 62 -8.14 -16.51 8.12
CA GLU A 62 -8.31 -16.25 9.55
C GLU A 62 -7.25 -15.29 10.09
N ASP A 63 -5.96 -15.47 9.72
CA ASP A 63 -4.89 -14.57 10.13
C ASP A 63 -5.16 -13.12 9.65
N THR A 64 -5.65 -12.97 8.40
CA THR A 64 -5.98 -11.67 7.80
C THR A 64 -7.19 -11.01 8.49
N LEU A 65 -8.27 -11.76 8.70
CA LEU A 65 -9.47 -11.27 9.36
C LEU A 65 -9.18 -10.89 10.82
N LYS A 66 -8.44 -11.71 11.54
CA LYS A 66 -8.04 -11.44 12.92
C LYS A 66 -7.16 -10.21 13.05
N ALA A 67 -6.19 -10.04 12.15
CA ALA A 67 -5.33 -8.85 12.12
C ALA A 67 -6.15 -7.59 11.87
N GLY A 68 -7.13 -7.65 10.97
CA GLY A 68 -8.05 -6.56 10.63
C GLY A 68 -9.18 -6.34 11.64
N HIS A 69 -9.15 -7.01 12.81
CA HIS A 69 -10.17 -6.95 13.86
C HIS A 69 -11.57 -7.42 13.39
N TYR A 70 -11.61 -8.28 12.34
CA TYR A 70 -12.84 -8.75 11.68
C TYR A 70 -13.68 -7.61 11.06
N GLU A 71 -13.08 -6.45 10.83
CA GLU A 71 -13.69 -5.33 10.09
C GLU A 71 -13.39 -5.39 8.57
N ASN A 72 -12.79 -6.48 8.14
CA ASN A 72 -12.44 -6.75 6.74
C ASN A 72 -13.69 -7.03 5.89
N THR A 73 -13.61 -6.74 4.59
CA THR A 73 -14.55 -7.26 3.60
C THR A 73 -14.12 -8.67 3.21
N ARG A 74 -14.82 -9.70 3.70
CA ARG A 74 -14.44 -11.10 3.50
C ARG A 74 -14.24 -11.46 2.03
N GLU A 75 -15.15 -11.03 1.13
CA GLU A 75 -15.05 -11.26 -0.32
C GLU A 75 -13.73 -10.72 -0.90
N SER A 76 -13.30 -9.56 -0.46
CA SER A 76 -12.03 -8.97 -0.93
C SER A 76 -10.81 -9.75 -0.43
N VAL A 77 -10.86 -10.28 0.79
CA VAL A 77 -9.79 -11.16 1.32
C VAL A 77 -9.75 -12.47 0.54
N GLU A 78 -10.90 -13.07 0.22
CA GLU A 78 -11.01 -14.27 -0.61
C GLU A 78 -10.41 -14.06 -2.00
N ILE A 79 -10.71 -12.94 -2.65
CA ILE A 79 -10.14 -12.57 -3.95
C ILE A 79 -8.61 -12.47 -3.84
N MET A 80 -8.10 -11.74 -2.85
CA MET A 80 -6.66 -11.57 -2.66
C MET A 80 -5.95 -12.93 -2.50
N ILE A 81 -6.46 -13.80 -1.63
CA ILE A 81 -5.82 -15.09 -1.35
C ILE A 81 -5.89 -16.03 -2.56
N SER A 82 -7.07 -16.13 -3.20
CA SER A 82 -7.29 -17.01 -4.34
C SER A 82 -6.39 -16.69 -5.54
N HIS A 83 -6.06 -15.41 -5.76
CA HIS A 83 -5.20 -14.98 -6.87
C HIS A 83 -3.71 -14.89 -6.48
N SER A 84 -3.36 -15.18 -5.21
CA SER A 84 -2.00 -14.98 -4.72
C SER A 84 -0.95 -15.81 -5.47
N ARG A 85 -1.24 -17.08 -5.76
CA ARG A 85 -0.31 -17.99 -6.47
C ARG A 85 -0.09 -17.54 -7.91
N ASP A 86 -1.15 -17.18 -8.63
CA ASP A 86 -1.04 -16.70 -10.01
C ASP A 86 -0.25 -15.40 -10.06
N THR A 87 -0.46 -14.51 -9.09
CA THR A 87 0.32 -13.27 -8.96
C THR A 87 1.81 -13.56 -8.75
N ILE A 88 2.16 -14.50 -7.88
CA ILE A 88 3.57 -14.88 -7.66
C ILE A 88 4.17 -15.53 -8.92
N ASN A 89 3.42 -16.37 -9.63
CA ASN A 89 3.87 -16.96 -10.89
C ASN A 89 4.16 -15.88 -11.93
N ASP A 90 3.26 -14.90 -12.11
CA ASP A 90 3.49 -13.77 -13.00
C ASP A 90 4.76 -13.00 -12.62
N LEU A 91 5.00 -12.73 -11.31
CA LEU A 91 6.21 -12.06 -10.85
C LEU A 91 7.48 -12.84 -11.19
N LEU A 92 7.46 -14.16 -11.01
CA LEU A 92 8.57 -15.04 -11.39
C LEU A 92 8.81 -15.03 -12.90
N ASP A 93 7.75 -15.05 -13.71
CA ASP A 93 7.81 -14.99 -15.17
C ASP A 93 8.34 -13.63 -15.65
N TYR A 94 8.03 -12.54 -14.96
CA TYR A 94 8.64 -11.22 -15.20
C TYR A 94 10.12 -11.16 -14.79
N GLY A 95 10.59 -12.10 -13.97
CA GLY A 95 11.98 -12.20 -13.55
C GLY A 95 12.28 -11.70 -12.14
N VAL A 96 11.26 -11.52 -11.28
CA VAL A 96 11.46 -11.20 -9.86
C VAL A 96 12.20 -12.34 -9.17
N ARG A 97 13.24 -11.99 -8.42
CA ARG A 97 14.13 -12.95 -7.75
C ARG A 97 13.80 -13.01 -6.27
N PHE A 98 13.04 -14.02 -5.86
CA PHE A 98 12.86 -14.33 -4.45
C PHE A 98 14.01 -15.17 -3.90
N CYS A 99 14.26 -15.09 -2.58
CA CYS A 99 15.21 -15.94 -1.89
C CYS A 99 14.83 -17.42 -2.05
N ARG A 100 15.87 -18.28 -2.18
CA ARG A 100 15.70 -19.72 -2.37
C ARG A 100 16.45 -20.50 -1.30
N THR A 101 16.01 -21.72 -1.04
CA THR A 101 16.72 -22.71 -0.23
C THR A 101 17.96 -23.21 -0.97
N GLN A 102 18.81 -23.99 -0.29
CA GLN A 102 19.97 -24.63 -0.91
C GLN A 102 19.61 -25.59 -2.05
N ASP A 103 18.40 -26.17 -1.98
CA ASP A 103 17.86 -27.09 -3.01
C ASP A 103 17.20 -26.34 -4.18
N GLY A 104 17.21 -24.97 -4.16
CA GLY A 104 16.67 -24.15 -5.23
C GLY A 104 15.18 -23.83 -5.12
N GLU A 105 14.48 -24.34 -4.11
CA GLU A 105 13.06 -24.05 -3.85
C GLU A 105 12.87 -22.64 -3.29
N LEU A 106 11.66 -22.06 -3.43
CA LEU A 106 11.33 -20.76 -2.84
C LEU A 106 11.44 -20.83 -1.31
N LYS A 107 12.14 -19.85 -0.72
CA LYS A 107 12.30 -19.77 0.73
C LYS A 107 11.18 -18.94 1.33
N TYR A 108 10.35 -19.57 2.16
CA TYR A 108 9.26 -18.92 2.87
C TYR A 108 9.68 -18.51 4.28
N THR A 109 9.28 -17.31 4.69
CA THR A 109 9.43 -16.82 6.07
C THR A 109 8.07 -16.53 6.71
N ARG A 110 8.08 -16.12 7.98
CA ARG A 110 6.91 -15.77 8.77
C ARG A 110 7.15 -14.49 9.53
N GLU A 111 6.16 -13.61 9.53
CA GLU A 111 6.13 -12.38 10.34
C GLU A 111 5.05 -12.45 11.42
N GLY A 112 5.01 -11.44 12.29
CA GLY A 112 4.02 -11.33 13.36
C GLY A 112 2.58 -11.40 12.84
N GLY A 113 1.72 -12.12 13.55
CA GLY A 113 0.31 -12.31 13.17
C GLY A 113 0.06 -13.46 12.20
N HIS A 114 1.10 -14.03 11.56
CA HIS A 114 0.95 -15.20 10.68
C HIS A 114 1.05 -16.52 11.43
N GLY A 115 0.11 -17.42 11.19
CA GLY A 115 0.12 -18.78 11.72
C GLY A 115 1.07 -19.73 10.97
N LYS A 116 1.39 -19.44 9.69
CA LYS A 116 2.24 -20.26 8.82
C LYS A 116 3.33 -19.45 8.13
N HIS A 117 4.35 -20.16 7.61
CA HIS A 117 5.37 -19.62 6.72
C HIS A 117 4.76 -19.47 5.33
N ARG A 118 4.42 -18.24 4.91
CA ARG A 118 3.78 -17.94 3.61
C ARG A 118 4.30 -16.68 2.96
N ILE A 119 5.41 -16.13 3.45
CA ILE A 119 5.94 -14.85 2.97
C ILE A 119 7.18 -15.12 2.14
N LEU A 120 7.14 -14.70 0.87
CA LEU A 120 8.29 -14.67 -0.02
C LEU A 120 9.01 -13.33 0.12
N HIS A 121 10.33 -13.33 0.04
CA HIS A 121 11.14 -12.14 0.22
C HIS A 121 12.40 -12.16 -0.65
N HIS A 122 12.98 -10.98 -0.87
CA HIS A 122 14.30 -10.79 -1.44
C HIS A 122 15.14 -10.00 -0.44
N LYS A 123 15.89 -10.68 0.43
CA LYS A 123 16.60 -10.06 1.55
C LYS A 123 15.65 -9.11 2.32
N ASP A 124 16.08 -7.87 2.56
CA ASP A 124 15.32 -6.77 3.14
C ASP A 124 14.97 -5.66 2.12
N ILE A 125 14.88 -6.02 0.81
CA ILE A 125 14.56 -5.11 -0.31
C ILE A 125 13.51 -5.72 -1.26
N THR A 126 12.54 -6.44 -0.74
CA THR A 126 11.54 -7.14 -1.57
C THR A 126 10.75 -6.19 -2.48
N GLY A 127 10.41 -5.03 -1.96
CA GLY A 127 9.68 -4.02 -2.73
C GLY A 127 10.49 -3.43 -3.87
N GLU A 128 11.78 -3.16 -3.64
CA GLU A 128 12.72 -2.72 -4.66
C GLU A 128 12.83 -3.75 -5.78
N GLU A 129 13.05 -5.02 -5.46
CA GLU A 129 13.16 -6.11 -6.43
C GLU A 129 11.88 -6.23 -7.29
N ILE A 130 10.71 -6.23 -6.66
CA ILE A 130 9.42 -6.33 -7.38
C ILE A 130 9.20 -5.09 -8.26
N THR A 131 9.31 -3.88 -7.68
CA THR A 131 8.96 -2.63 -8.38
C THR A 131 9.92 -2.35 -9.53
N SER A 132 11.23 -2.55 -9.34
CA SER A 132 12.24 -2.38 -10.40
C SER A 132 12.03 -3.35 -11.55
N THR A 133 11.70 -4.61 -11.24
CA THR A 133 11.42 -5.64 -12.26
C THR A 133 10.17 -5.28 -13.05
N LEU A 134 9.06 -4.91 -12.40
CA LEU A 134 7.83 -4.50 -13.09
C LEU A 134 8.07 -3.24 -13.94
N TYR A 135 8.81 -2.26 -13.42
CA TYR A 135 9.16 -1.06 -14.17
C TYR A 135 9.98 -1.38 -15.43
N ALA A 136 10.98 -2.27 -15.30
CA ALA A 136 11.76 -2.73 -16.46
C ALA A 136 10.86 -3.34 -17.54
N ARG A 137 9.86 -4.15 -17.17
CA ARG A 137 8.90 -4.75 -18.10
C ARG A 137 7.95 -3.73 -18.71
N VAL A 138 7.47 -2.74 -17.93
CA VAL A 138 6.62 -1.67 -18.47
C VAL A 138 7.37 -0.84 -19.52
N LYS A 139 8.68 -0.59 -19.32
CA LYS A 139 9.51 0.12 -20.32
C LYS A 139 9.67 -0.62 -21.66
N GLU A 140 9.45 -1.93 -21.69
CA GLU A 140 9.49 -2.72 -22.92
C GLU A 140 8.20 -2.60 -23.74
N LEU A 141 7.16 -1.92 -23.21
CA LEU A 141 5.85 -1.79 -23.82
C LEU A 141 5.76 -0.55 -24.73
N ASP A 142 5.60 -0.73 -26.02
CA ASP A 142 5.47 0.35 -27.01
C ASP A 142 4.17 1.18 -26.84
N ASN A 143 3.17 0.64 -26.17
CA ASN A 143 1.86 1.26 -25.95
C ASN A 143 1.74 2.03 -24.64
N VAL A 144 2.83 2.13 -23.83
CA VAL A 144 2.85 2.83 -22.53
C VAL A 144 3.78 4.04 -22.57
N GLU A 145 3.25 5.21 -22.28
CA GLU A 145 4.02 6.45 -22.04
C GLU A 145 4.06 6.74 -20.54
N ILE A 146 5.25 6.92 -19.96
CA ILE A 146 5.43 7.34 -18.55
C ILE A 146 5.81 8.81 -18.50
N MET A 147 5.10 9.58 -17.68
CA MET A 147 5.36 11.01 -17.44
C MET A 147 5.76 11.20 -15.97
N GLU A 148 7.06 11.33 -15.73
CA GLU A 148 7.62 11.68 -14.42
C GLU A 148 7.44 13.17 -14.12
N HIS A 149 7.62 13.56 -12.85
CA HIS A 149 7.51 14.95 -12.37
C HIS A 149 6.21 15.63 -12.81
N THR A 150 5.14 14.83 -12.92
CA THR A 150 3.82 15.27 -13.37
C THR A 150 2.77 14.98 -12.30
N THR A 151 2.21 16.04 -11.72
CA THR A 151 1.25 15.93 -10.61
C THR A 151 -0.18 16.04 -11.13
N MET A 152 -1.05 15.08 -10.81
CA MET A 152 -2.49 15.23 -10.93
C MET A 152 -2.97 16.28 -9.91
N VAL A 153 -3.65 17.31 -10.37
CA VAL A 153 -4.17 18.39 -9.51
C VAL A 153 -5.69 18.44 -9.46
N ASP A 154 -6.37 17.83 -10.44
CA ASP A 154 -7.83 17.69 -10.44
C ASP A 154 -8.27 16.55 -11.35
N LEU A 155 -9.53 16.12 -11.20
CA LEU A 155 -10.21 15.25 -12.15
C LEU A 155 -10.91 16.09 -13.23
N LEU A 156 -10.92 15.64 -14.48
CA LEU A 156 -11.85 16.08 -15.50
C LEU A 156 -13.13 15.26 -15.34
N ALA A 157 -14.06 15.75 -14.56
CA ALA A 157 -15.26 15.01 -14.20
C ALA A 157 -16.54 15.86 -14.43
N LEU A 158 -17.62 15.17 -14.74
CA LEU A 158 -18.97 15.68 -14.59
C LEU A 158 -19.50 15.14 -13.27
N ASP A 159 -19.56 16.00 -12.26
CA ASP A 159 -20.06 15.63 -10.94
C ASP A 159 -21.56 15.35 -11.00
N GLY A 160 -22.00 14.29 -10.32
CA GLY A 160 -23.38 13.78 -10.41
C GLY A 160 -24.45 14.61 -9.67
N GLU A 161 -24.09 15.76 -9.08
CA GLU A 161 -25.08 16.62 -8.37
C GLU A 161 -26.23 17.09 -9.26
N ALA A 162 -25.99 17.36 -10.54
CA ALA A 162 -27.04 17.72 -11.49
C ALA A 162 -28.05 16.58 -11.75
N GLY A 163 -27.65 15.32 -11.60
CA GLY A 163 -28.50 14.14 -11.83
C GLY A 163 -29.38 13.77 -10.63
N VAL A 164 -29.00 14.09 -9.41
CA VAL A 164 -29.76 13.78 -8.18
C VAL A 164 -31.07 14.59 -8.15
N ASP A 165 -30.99 15.87 -8.50
CA ASP A 165 -32.10 16.79 -8.41
C ASP A 165 -33.17 16.52 -9.46
N GLU A 166 -32.82 16.05 -10.66
CA GLU A 166 -33.79 15.78 -11.73
C GLU A 166 -34.56 14.45 -11.56
N ARG A 167 -33.95 13.40 -10.98
CA ARG A 167 -34.65 12.15 -10.72
C ARG A 167 -35.50 12.22 -9.45
N ALA A 168 -35.03 12.93 -8.42
CA ALA A 168 -35.82 13.19 -7.22
C ALA A 168 -37.00 14.10 -7.51
N LYS A 169 -36.89 15.06 -8.45
CA LYS A 169 -37.99 15.93 -8.92
C LYS A 169 -39.13 15.19 -9.63
N ARG A 170 -38.92 13.93 -10.05
CA ARG A 170 -39.98 13.10 -10.66
C ARG A 170 -40.99 12.55 -9.65
N PHE A 171 -40.70 12.66 -8.35
CA PHE A 171 -41.57 12.15 -7.30
C PHE A 171 -41.87 13.26 -6.29
N PRO A 172 -43.08 13.34 -5.73
CA PRO A 172 -43.43 14.31 -4.71
C PRO A 172 -42.48 14.20 -3.50
N GLU A 173 -41.97 15.35 -3.03
CA GLU A 173 -41.00 15.44 -1.93
C GLU A 173 -41.52 14.70 -0.67
N GLY A 174 -40.66 13.91 -0.02
CA GLY A 174 -40.97 13.15 1.19
C GLY A 174 -41.67 11.79 0.97
N THR A 175 -41.98 11.41 -0.27
CA THR A 175 -42.62 10.12 -0.56
C THR A 175 -41.64 8.93 -0.45
N LEU A 176 -42.16 7.73 -0.18
CA LEU A 176 -41.40 6.50 -0.18
C LEU A 176 -40.69 6.26 -1.53
N ALA A 177 -41.31 6.68 -2.64
CA ALA A 177 -40.76 6.60 -3.99
C ALA A 177 -39.58 7.55 -4.19
N ALA A 178 -39.65 8.80 -3.66
CA ALA A 178 -38.52 9.75 -3.67
C ALA A 178 -37.35 9.24 -2.80
N LYS A 179 -37.64 8.64 -1.63
CA LYS A 179 -36.64 8.02 -0.76
C LYS A 179 -36.04 6.77 -1.38
N ALA A 180 -36.83 5.95 -2.09
CA ALA A 180 -36.36 4.78 -2.82
C ALA A 180 -35.49 5.17 -4.01
N ALA A 181 -35.91 6.18 -4.81
CA ALA A 181 -35.15 6.72 -5.92
C ALA A 181 -33.83 7.35 -5.47
N ALA A 182 -33.84 8.11 -4.35
CA ALA A 182 -32.63 8.63 -3.74
C ALA A 182 -31.71 7.51 -3.21
N LYS A 183 -32.28 6.44 -2.63
CA LYS A 183 -31.53 5.28 -2.13
C LYS A 183 -30.99 4.42 -3.28
N GLU A 184 -31.69 4.34 -4.40
CA GLU A 184 -31.26 3.66 -5.62
C GLU A 184 -30.19 4.49 -6.37
N PHE A 185 -30.32 5.82 -6.36
CA PHE A 185 -29.32 6.74 -6.88
C PHE A 185 -28.01 6.68 -6.06
N LEU A 186 -28.08 6.58 -4.75
CA LEU A 186 -26.90 6.35 -3.87
C LEU A 186 -26.25 4.97 -4.10
N ARG A 187 -26.91 4.07 -4.83
CA ARG A 187 -26.32 2.83 -5.37
C ARG A 187 -25.71 3.00 -6.77
N HIS A 188 -26.02 4.09 -7.48
CA HIS A 188 -25.54 4.38 -8.82
C HIS A 188 -24.47 5.49 -8.76
N LYS A 189 -23.55 5.44 -9.71
CA LYS A 189 -22.32 6.24 -9.81
C LYS A 189 -22.55 7.76 -9.70
N THR A 190 -21.67 8.44 -8.97
CA THR A 190 -21.75 9.87 -8.63
C THR A 190 -21.20 10.80 -9.72
N GLY A 191 -21.26 10.41 -10.99
CA GLY A 191 -20.76 11.20 -12.12
C GLY A 191 -19.86 10.37 -13.02
N GLU A 192 -19.15 11.02 -13.93
CA GLU A 192 -18.32 10.38 -14.95
C GLU A 192 -16.97 11.09 -15.06
N CYS A 193 -15.87 10.34 -15.08
CA CYS A 193 -14.51 10.84 -15.24
C CYS A 193 -14.05 10.74 -16.69
N PHE A 194 -13.41 11.79 -17.22
CA PHE A 194 -12.89 11.88 -18.58
C PHE A 194 -11.38 12.10 -18.63
N GLY A 195 -10.68 11.96 -17.51
CA GLY A 195 -9.25 12.18 -17.38
C GLY A 195 -8.88 13.09 -16.21
N VAL A 196 -7.77 13.78 -16.32
CA VAL A 196 -7.21 14.62 -15.24
C VAL A 196 -6.66 15.94 -15.74
N VAL A 197 -6.62 16.92 -14.83
CA VAL A 197 -5.79 18.12 -14.95
C VAL A 197 -4.44 17.82 -14.31
N ILE A 198 -3.36 18.16 -14.99
CA ILE A 198 -2.00 17.93 -14.53
C ILE A 198 -1.25 19.24 -14.36
N ARG A 199 -0.29 19.26 -13.44
CA ARG A 199 0.77 20.26 -13.33
C ARG A 199 2.10 19.61 -13.68
N LYS A 200 2.78 20.17 -14.67
CA LYS A 200 4.11 19.73 -15.11
C LYS A 200 5.20 20.29 -14.20
N GLU A 201 6.43 19.81 -14.37
CA GLU A 201 7.59 20.26 -13.61
C GLU A 201 7.86 21.78 -13.72
N ASP A 202 7.59 22.37 -14.88
CA ASP A 202 7.70 23.81 -15.13
C ASP A 202 6.58 24.64 -14.49
N GLY A 203 5.65 23.99 -13.76
CA GLY A 203 4.50 24.61 -13.12
C GLY A 203 3.29 24.84 -14.05
N SER A 204 3.42 24.60 -15.36
CA SER A 204 2.32 24.77 -16.30
C SER A 204 1.23 23.73 -16.08
N LEU A 205 -0.02 24.16 -16.31
CA LEU A 205 -1.18 23.26 -16.27
C LEU A 205 -1.50 22.74 -17.67
N ASP A 206 -1.91 21.49 -17.75
CA ASP A 206 -2.39 20.83 -18.96
C ASP A 206 -3.48 19.82 -18.60
N SER A 207 -4.11 19.20 -19.60
CA SER A 207 -5.14 18.18 -19.42
C SER A 207 -4.81 16.92 -20.20
N ILE A 208 -5.10 15.77 -19.60
CA ILE A 208 -5.05 14.47 -20.26
C ILE A 208 -6.46 13.88 -20.25
N TYR A 209 -7.01 13.67 -21.42
CA TYR A 209 -8.30 12.97 -21.59
C TYR A 209 -8.06 11.47 -21.69
N ALA A 210 -8.89 10.69 -21.00
CA ALA A 210 -8.83 9.24 -20.98
C ALA A 210 -10.22 8.64 -21.04
N ASP A 211 -10.33 7.48 -21.69
CA ASP A 211 -11.58 6.72 -21.68
C ASP A 211 -11.82 6.11 -20.30
N VAL A 212 -10.75 5.74 -19.59
CA VAL A 212 -10.76 5.31 -18.19
C VAL A 212 -9.55 5.89 -17.43
N THR A 213 -9.77 6.25 -16.16
CA THR A 213 -8.71 6.70 -15.24
C THR A 213 -8.58 5.73 -14.06
N VAL A 214 -7.36 5.33 -13.72
CA VAL A 214 -7.02 4.47 -12.60
C VAL A 214 -6.17 5.24 -11.59
N LEU A 215 -6.68 5.44 -10.38
CA LEU A 215 -5.95 6.05 -9.27
C LEU A 215 -5.10 5.00 -8.56
N ALA A 216 -3.77 5.14 -8.61
CA ALA A 216 -2.78 4.32 -7.92
C ALA A 216 -1.82 5.23 -7.12
N THR A 217 -2.38 6.28 -6.49
CA THR A 217 -1.67 7.45 -5.95
C THR A 217 -1.02 7.21 -4.59
N GLY A 218 -1.10 6.00 -4.05
CA GLY A 218 -0.57 5.67 -2.72
C GLY A 218 -1.38 6.27 -1.57
N GLY A 219 -0.79 6.27 -0.39
CA GLY A 219 -1.45 6.67 0.86
C GLY A 219 -1.27 8.14 1.24
N VAL A 220 -1.28 8.38 2.56
CA VAL A 220 -1.31 9.71 3.19
C VAL A 220 -0.06 9.98 4.06
N GLY A 221 0.96 9.14 3.98
CA GLY A 221 2.06 9.11 4.94
C GLY A 221 2.89 10.39 5.00
N GLY A 222 3.02 11.11 3.90
CA GLY A 222 3.73 12.39 3.84
C GLY A 222 3.14 13.49 4.72
N LEU A 223 1.89 13.33 5.20
CA LEU A 223 1.24 14.25 6.13
C LEU A 223 1.67 14.06 7.61
N TYR A 224 2.36 12.96 7.93
CA TYR A 224 2.75 12.63 9.30
C TYR A 224 4.18 13.05 9.59
N ARG A 225 4.42 13.53 10.82
CA ARG A 225 5.76 13.92 11.29
C ARG A 225 6.75 12.75 11.20
N TYR A 226 6.39 11.59 11.74
CA TYR A 226 7.14 10.34 11.62
C TYR A 226 6.39 9.42 10.67
N SER A 227 7.00 9.08 9.55
CA SER A 227 6.42 8.23 8.52
C SER A 227 7.50 7.47 7.75
N THR A 228 7.23 6.23 7.43
CA THR A 228 8.08 5.42 6.54
C THR A 228 7.88 5.75 5.06
N ASN A 229 6.86 6.55 4.75
CA ASN A 229 6.48 6.89 3.39
C ASN A 229 7.24 8.11 2.86
N PHE A 230 7.37 8.22 1.55
CA PHE A 230 7.89 9.43 0.92
C PHE A 230 7.04 10.66 1.26
N ARG A 231 7.69 11.80 1.48
CA ARG A 231 7.03 13.05 1.88
C ARG A 231 6.05 13.61 0.85
N HIS A 232 6.20 13.27 -0.43
CA HIS A 232 5.30 13.71 -1.49
C HIS A 232 4.00 12.89 -1.56
N LEU A 233 3.85 11.80 -0.80
CA LEU A 233 2.62 11.00 -0.74
C LEU A 233 1.62 11.64 0.24
N THR A 234 0.79 12.51 -0.26
CA THR A 234 -0.06 13.42 0.52
C THR A 234 -1.57 13.13 0.36
N GLY A 235 -1.93 11.93 -0.13
CA GLY A 235 -3.33 11.50 -0.25
C GLY A 235 -4.10 12.19 -1.37
N ASP A 236 -3.45 12.55 -2.46
CA ASP A 236 -4.05 13.35 -3.53
C ASP A 236 -5.29 12.70 -4.13
N GLY A 237 -5.25 11.37 -4.40
CA GLY A 237 -6.41 10.65 -4.92
C GLY A 237 -7.60 10.67 -3.96
N VAL A 238 -7.35 10.55 -2.66
CA VAL A 238 -8.38 10.61 -1.62
C VAL A 238 -8.94 12.04 -1.50
N ALA A 239 -8.08 13.06 -1.54
CA ALA A 239 -8.50 14.45 -1.48
C ALA A 239 -9.39 14.83 -2.68
N LEU A 240 -9.04 14.37 -3.89
CA LEU A 240 -9.86 14.59 -5.08
C LEU A 240 -11.16 13.78 -5.04
N ALA A 241 -11.13 12.55 -4.50
CA ALA A 241 -12.35 11.78 -4.29
C ALA A 241 -13.33 12.52 -3.39
N LEU A 242 -12.86 13.08 -2.27
CA LEU A 242 -13.69 13.89 -1.37
C LEU A 242 -14.21 15.16 -2.05
N LYS A 243 -13.36 15.84 -2.82
CA LYS A 243 -13.73 17.05 -3.57
C LYS A 243 -14.88 16.79 -4.56
N HIS A 244 -14.84 15.66 -5.27
CA HIS A 244 -15.81 15.29 -6.31
C HIS A 244 -16.97 14.41 -5.79
N GLY A 245 -17.13 14.28 -4.46
CA GLY A 245 -18.20 13.48 -3.87
C GLY A 245 -18.12 11.98 -4.14
N ILE A 246 -16.93 11.48 -4.52
CA ILE A 246 -16.67 10.05 -4.72
C ILE A 246 -16.62 9.38 -3.34
N ALA A 247 -17.25 8.22 -3.22
CA ALA A 247 -17.33 7.51 -1.96
C ALA A 247 -15.92 7.14 -1.43
N THR A 248 -15.69 7.45 -0.16
CA THR A 248 -14.50 7.04 0.60
C THR A 248 -14.93 6.13 1.75
N ARG A 249 -13.99 5.35 2.29
CA ARG A 249 -14.22 4.44 3.41
C ARG A 249 -13.02 4.45 4.35
N ASP A 250 -13.28 4.38 5.65
CA ASP A 250 -12.30 4.14 6.72
C ASP A 250 -11.09 5.09 6.66
N VAL A 251 -11.30 6.36 6.31
CA VAL A 251 -10.23 7.37 6.09
C VAL A 251 -9.44 7.73 7.35
N ASP A 252 -9.87 7.27 8.51
CA ASP A 252 -9.18 7.35 9.80
C ASP A 252 -8.36 6.09 10.13
N TYR A 253 -8.43 5.04 9.29
CA TYR A 253 -7.69 3.79 9.51
C TYR A 253 -6.26 3.91 8.99
N VAL A 254 -5.37 4.28 9.90
CA VAL A 254 -3.93 4.45 9.61
C VAL A 254 -3.14 3.51 10.53
N GLN A 255 -2.31 2.66 9.92
CA GLN A 255 -1.41 1.78 10.66
C GLN A 255 -0.13 2.51 11.05
N ILE A 256 0.23 2.38 12.32
CA ILE A 256 1.51 2.81 12.85
C ILE A 256 2.43 1.58 12.92
N HIS A 257 3.62 1.67 12.33
CA HIS A 257 4.65 0.65 12.51
C HIS A 257 5.36 0.88 13.86
N PRO A 258 5.55 -0.17 14.67
CA PRO A 258 6.12 -0.02 16.00
C PRO A 258 7.57 0.45 16.01
N THR A 259 8.37 0.03 15.02
CA THR A 259 9.81 0.22 15.01
C THR A 259 10.29 0.86 13.71
N THR A 260 10.67 2.12 13.78
CA THR A 260 11.46 2.83 12.78
C THR A 260 12.68 3.40 13.46
N PHE A 261 13.79 3.56 12.75
CA PHE A 261 14.98 4.19 13.31
C PHE A 261 14.64 5.61 13.77
N TYR A 262 14.96 5.93 15.04
CA TYR A 262 14.75 7.26 15.58
C TYR A 262 15.83 8.21 15.09
N SER A 263 15.44 9.36 14.57
CA SER A 263 16.31 10.48 14.21
C SER A 263 15.67 11.79 14.66
N GLU A 264 16.48 12.73 15.14
CA GLU A 264 16.05 14.11 15.40
C GLU A 264 15.77 14.86 14.08
N ASP A 265 16.46 14.50 13.02
CA ASP A 265 16.18 15.01 11.67
C ASP A 265 14.96 14.29 11.06
N ILE A 266 13.91 15.08 10.87
CA ILE A 266 12.62 14.66 10.30
C ILE A 266 12.38 15.22 8.91
N SER A 267 13.41 15.76 8.26
CA SER A 267 13.32 16.36 6.91
C SER A 267 12.98 15.30 5.85
N ASP A 268 13.44 14.07 6.07
CA ASP A 268 13.12 12.91 5.24
C ASP A 268 12.17 11.93 5.98
N ARG A 269 11.88 10.81 5.35
CA ARG A 269 11.10 9.71 5.90
C ARG A 269 11.85 9.00 7.03
N SER A 270 11.08 8.40 7.95
CA SER A 270 11.65 7.52 8.95
C SER A 270 12.09 6.20 8.30
N PHE A 271 13.31 5.75 8.58
CA PHE A 271 13.79 4.48 8.06
C PHE A 271 13.12 3.31 8.80
N LEU A 272 12.53 2.39 8.04
CA LEU A 272 11.85 1.22 8.58
C LEU A 272 12.86 0.22 9.16
N ILE A 273 12.66 -0.20 10.42
CA ILE A 273 13.25 -1.41 10.96
C ILE A 273 12.18 -2.51 10.83
N SER A 274 12.39 -3.41 9.89
CA SER A 274 11.39 -4.41 9.49
C SER A 274 10.84 -5.23 10.66
N GLU A 275 9.58 -5.65 10.57
CA GLU A 275 8.99 -6.57 11.54
C GLU A 275 9.70 -7.92 11.55
N SER A 276 10.30 -8.33 10.42
CA SER A 276 11.08 -9.56 10.31
C SER A 276 12.24 -9.59 11.31
N VAL A 277 12.85 -8.43 11.62
CA VAL A 277 13.92 -8.31 12.64
C VAL A 277 13.43 -8.81 14.01
N ARG A 278 12.23 -8.40 14.44
CA ARG A 278 11.60 -8.90 15.66
C ARG A 278 11.14 -10.35 15.52
N GLY A 279 10.69 -10.72 14.34
CA GLY A 279 10.32 -12.10 13.98
C GLY A 279 11.48 -13.08 14.15
N GLU A 280 12.69 -12.66 13.80
CA GLU A 280 13.93 -13.45 13.92
C GLU A 280 14.59 -13.35 15.29
N GLY A 281 14.05 -12.53 16.20
CA GLY A 281 14.44 -12.61 17.59
C GLY A 281 14.83 -11.33 18.29
N ALA A 282 14.90 -10.18 17.62
CA ALA A 282 15.24 -8.90 18.24
C ALA A 282 14.32 -8.55 19.41
N LYS A 283 14.85 -7.83 20.39
CA LYS A 283 14.19 -7.50 21.66
C LYS A 283 14.10 -6.00 21.88
N LEU A 284 13.02 -5.57 22.54
CA LEU A 284 12.77 -4.18 22.89
C LEU A 284 13.07 -3.89 24.37
N TYR A 285 13.78 -2.80 24.61
CA TYR A 285 14.23 -2.38 25.94
C TYR A 285 13.84 -0.92 26.21
N ASN A 286 13.54 -0.64 27.48
CA ASN A 286 13.32 0.69 28.00
C ASN A 286 14.66 1.43 28.24
N LYS A 287 14.61 2.66 28.79
CA LYS A 287 15.81 3.46 29.07
C LYS A 287 16.77 2.81 30.07
N ASN A 288 16.29 1.88 30.91
CA ASN A 288 17.08 1.18 31.91
C ASN A 288 17.62 -0.16 31.41
N MET A 289 17.42 -0.46 30.08
CA MET A 289 17.78 -1.73 29.47
C MET A 289 17.00 -2.92 30.06
N GLU A 290 15.74 -2.70 30.42
CA GLU A 290 14.80 -3.74 30.84
C GLU A 290 13.82 -4.03 29.73
N ARG A 291 13.63 -5.31 29.39
CA ARG A 291 12.63 -5.76 28.42
C ARG A 291 11.23 -5.51 29.00
N PHE A 292 10.35 -4.83 28.25
CA PHE A 292 9.06 -4.37 28.77
C PHE A 292 7.83 -4.97 28.04
N VAL A 293 8.02 -5.68 26.92
CA VAL A 293 6.91 -6.17 26.09
C VAL A 293 7.26 -7.47 25.36
N ASN A 294 6.25 -8.21 24.91
CA ASN A 294 6.42 -9.26 23.92
C ASN A 294 6.39 -8.63 22.52
N GLU A 295 7.48 -8.73 21.78
CA GLU A 295 7.70 -8.07 20.49
C GLU A 295 6.84 -8.60 19.35
N LEU A 296 6.22 -9.79 19.52
CA LEU A 296 5.44 -10.48 18.48
C LEU A 296 3.92 -10.29 18.62
N ILE A 297 3.46 -9.40 19.50
CA ILE A 297 2.04 -9.00 19.56
C ILE A 297 1.67 -8.12 18.36
N PRO A 298 0.37 -8.02 17.99
CA PRO A 298 -0.09 -7.18 16.89
C PRO A 298 0.45 -5.75 16.94
N ARG A 299 0.68 -5.15 15.76
CA ARG A 299 1.33 -3.82 15.59
C ARG A 299 0.68 -2.72 16.41
N ASP A 300 -0.66 -2.66 16.42
CA ASP A 300 -1.43 -1.68 17.17
C ASP A 300 -1.16 -1.78 18.67
N LYS A 301 -1.14 -2.98 19.22
CA LYS A 301 -0.86 -3.26 20.64
C LYS A 301 0.59 -2.98 20.99
N LEU A 302 1.53 -3.37 20.12
CA LEU A 302 2.95 -3.10 20.34
C LEU A 302 3.24 -1.60 20.29
N THR A 303 2.66 -0.89 19.31
CA THR A 303 2.75 0.58 19.23
C THR A 303 2.23 1.26 20.49
N ALA A 304 1.10 0.80 21.03
CA ALA A 304 0.54 1.34 22.29
C ALA A 304 1.50 1.11 23.45
N ALA A 305 2.05 -0.10 23.59
CA ALA A 305 3.00 -0.45 24.65
C ALA A 305 4.30 0.37 24.57
N ILE A 306 4.84 0.59 23.35
CA ILE A 306 6.03 1.43 23.16
C ILE A 306 5.75 2.88 23.53
N ARG A 307 4.62 3.46 23.11
CA ARG A 307 4.24 4.83 23.45
C ARG A 307 4.02 5.01 24.95
N GLU A 308 3.40 4.05 25.61
CA GLU A 308 3.24 4.05 27.07
C GLU A 308 4.60 4.00 27.78
N GLN A 309 5.52 3.14 27.30
CA GLN A 309 6.87 3.05 27.88
C GLN A 309 7.68 4.34 27.67
N MET A 310 7.63 4.93 26.47
CA MET A 310 8.26 6.22 26.19
C MET A 310 7.74 7.33 27.12
N ALA A 311 6.43 7.39 27.31
CA ALA A 311 5.82 8.36 28.22
C ALA A 311 6.25 8.15 29.68
N LYS A 312 6.30 6.89 30.14
CA LYS A 312 6.78 6.53 31.49
C LYS A 312 8.23 6.88 31.71
N ASP A 313 9.07 6.66 30.68
CA ASP A 313 10.51 6.92 30.75
C ASP A 313 10.87 8.40 30.54
N GLY A 314 9.97 9.20 29.96
CA GLY A 314 10.23 10.56 29.53
C GLY A 314 11.23 10.62 28.38
N THR A 315 11.18 9.64 27.43
CA THR A 315 12.08 9.52 26.29
C THR A 315 11.33 9.63 24.97
N GLU A 316 12.01 9.98 23.88
CA GLU A 316 11.44 10.07 22.54
C GLU A 316 11.59 8.76 21.72
N HIS A 317 12.27 7.75 22.28
CA HIS A 317 12.49 6.43 21.65
C HIS A 317 12.62 5.33 22.72
N VAL A 318 12.55 4.09 22.27
CA VAL A 318 12.97 2.88 23.00
C VAL A 318 14.16 2.25 22.28
N TRP A 319 14.73 1.21 22.83
CA TRP A 319 15.91 0.54 22.29
C TRP A 319 15.52 -0.83 21.68
N GLU A 320 16.06 -1.15 20.49
CA GLU A 320 15.95 -2.47 19.86
C GLU A 320 17.32 -3.15 19.81
N ASP A 321 17.39 -4.38 20.29
CA ASP A 321 18.59 -5.21 20.32
C ASP A 321 18.49 -6.33 19.29
N MET A 322 19.29 -6.25 18.24
CA MET A 322 19.36 -7.22 17.16
C MET A 322 20.39 -8.34 17.41
N ARG A 323 21.24 -8.22 18.45
CA ARG A 323 22.30 -9.21 18.77
C ARG A 323 21.77 -10.54 19.26
N THR A 324 20.49 -10.63 19.54
CA THR A 324 19.81 -11.89 19.89
C THR A 324 19.50 -12.76 18.65
N ILE A 325 19.69 -12.22 17.44
CA ILE A 325 19.61 -12.95 16.18
C ILE A 325 21.00 -13.58 15.90
N PRO A 326 21.08 -14.83 15.41
CA PRO A 326 22.35 -15.42 14.98
C PRO A 326 23.07 -14.52 13.97
N MET A 327 24.37 -14.31 14.13
CA MET A 327 25.13 -13.30 13.37
C MET A 327 25.11 -13.56 11.86
N ASP A 328 25.16 -14.80 11.43
CA ASP A 328 25.09 -15.20 10.02
C ASP A 328 23.71 -14.91 9.41
N GLU A 329 22.63 -15.12 10.18
CA GLU A 329 21.26 -14.76 9.77
C GLU A 329 21.10 -13.23 9.74
N LEU A 330 21.55 -12.52 10.77
CA LEU A 330 21.47 -11.07 10.85
C LEU A 330 22.13 -10.39 9.64
N VAL A 331 23.36 -10.78 9.30
CA VAL A 331 24.11 -10.20 8.19
C VAL A 331 23.54 -10.60 6.82
N SER A 332 23.02 -11.82 6.68
CA SER A 332 22.47 -12.31 5.41
C SER A 332 21.06 -11.79 5.10
N HIS A 333 20.24 -11.58 6.14
CA HIS A 333 18.83 -11.19 5.97
C HIS A 333 18.62 -9.68 5.99
N PHE A 334 19.42 -8.92 6.75
CA PHE A 334 19.21 -7.49 6.99
C PHE A 334 20.41 -6.60 6.63
N PRO A 335 21.09 -6.83 5.48
CA PRO A 335 22.30 -6.09 5.16
C PRO A 335 22.07 -4.58 5.03
N ASN A 336 20.92 -4.15 4.46
CA ASN A 336 20.62 -2.72 4.28
C ASN A 336 20.25 -2.03 5.61
N ILE A 337 19.57 -2.75 6.52
CA ILE A 337 19.28 -2.24 7.88
C ILE A 337 20.60 -2.02 8.65
N LEU A 338 21.52 -2.97 8.57
CA LEU A 338 22.83 -2.86 9.24
C LEU A 338 23.67 -1.71 8.67
N GLU A 339 23.68 -1.55 7.34
CA GLU A 339 24.37 -0.45 6.67
C GLU A 339 23.76 0.90 7.07
N TYR A 340 22.44 1.04 7.00
CA TYR A 340 21.75 2.26 7.43
C TYR A 340 22.08 2.65 8.87
N CYS A 341 21.99 1.69 9.81
CA CYS A 341 22.33 1.95 11.20
C CYS A 341 23.76 2.44 11.36
N LYS A 342 24.70 1.79 10.66
CA LYS A 342 26.13 2.14 10.70
C LYS A 342 26.38 3.55 10.18
N ASP A 343 25.74 3.94 9.09
CA ASP A 343 25.86 5.29 8.51
C ASP A 343 25.29 6.37 9.43
N HIS A 344 24.38 5.98 10.35
CA HIS A 344 23.80 6.85 11.37
C HIS A 344 24.47 6.69 12.76
N GLY A 345 25.65 6.08 12.82
CA GLY A 345 26.49 6.00 14.01
C GLY A 345 26.20 4.85 14.97
N TYR A 346 25.42 3.84 14.55
CA TYR A 346 25.08 2.67 15.36
C TYR A 346 25.56 1.37 14.71
N ASP A 347 26.37 0.61 15.42
CA ASP A 347 26.72 -0.77 15.00
C ASP A 347 25.73 -1.75 15.64
N ALA A 348 24.63 -2.05 14.94
CA ALA A 348 23.56 -2.93 15.42
C ALA A 348 24.04 -4.38 15.72
N THR A 349 25.25 -4.76 15.28
CA THR A 349 25.88 -6.03 15.65
C THR A 349 26.55 -5.99 17.04
N LYS A 350 26.72 -4.79 17.62
CA LYS A 350 27.43 -4.58 18.90
C LYS A 350 26.61 -3.85 19.96
N GLU A 351 25.62 -3.08 19.54
CA GLU A 351 24.82 -2.22 20.42
C GLU A 351 23.35 -2.20 20.02
N CYS A 352 22.50 -1.70 20.91
CA CYS A 352 21.09 -1.45 20.61
C CYS A 352 20.94 -0.22 19.74
N ILE A 353 19.90 -0.19 18.91
CA ILE A 353 19.55 0.96 18.07
C ILE A 353 18.32 1.67 18.64
N PRO A 354 18.20 3.02 18.49
CA PRO A 354 17.03 3.74 18.93
C PRO A 354 15.87 3.56 17.94
N VAL A 355 14.67 3.23 18.44
CA VAL A 355 13.48 3.02 17.58
C VAL A 355 12.27 3.76 18.11
N VAL A 356 11.40 4.21 17.18
CA VAL A 356 10.19 4.97 17.47
C VAL A 356 9.05 4.53 16.58
N PRO A 357 7.78 4.54 17.04
CA PRO A 357 6.63 4.29 16.20
C PRO A 357 6.41 5.40 15.17
N ALA A 358 6.15 5.01 13.92
CA ALA A 358 5.88 5.93 12.81
C ALA A 358 4.68 5.48 11.97
N GLN A 359 4.02 6.43 11.29
CA GLN A 359 3.00 6.09 10.30
C GLN A 359 3.63 5.20 9.22
N HIS A 360 2.87 4.19 8.75
CA HIS A 360 3.41 3.21 7.83
C HIS A 360 2.48 2.84 6.69
N TYR A 361 1.17 2.65 6.94
CA TYR A 361 0.22 2.24 5.91
C TYR A 361 -1.17 2.86 6.15
N PHE A 362 -1.85 3.18 5.06
CA PHE A 362 -3.21 3.72 5.06
C PHE A 362 -4.18 2.65 4.60
N MET A 363 -5.03 2.12 5.51
CA MET A 363 -6.00 1.07 5.19
C MET A 363 -7.31 1.61 4.64
N GLY A 364 -7.61 2.89 4.89
CA GLY A 364 -8.73 3.59 4.30
C GLY A 364 -8.49 4.02 2.87
N GLY A 365 -9.38 4.84 2.32
CA GLY A 365 -9.18 5.40 0.98
C GLY A 365 -10.44 5.57 0.15
N VAL A 366 -10.26 5.62 -1.15
CA VAL A 366 -11.36 5.64 -2.12
C VAL A 366 -12.08 4.30 -2.07
N LYS A 367 -13.38 4.32 -1.74
CA LYS A 367 -14.18 3.09 -1.67
C LYS A 367 -14.33 2.50 -3.07
N VAL A 368 -14.01 1.22 -3.21
CA VAL A 368 -14.16 0.47 -4.45
C VAL A 368 -15.00 -0.79 -4.25
N ASP A 369 -15.54 -1.28 -5.36
CA ASP A 369 -16.13 -2.62 -5.43
C ASP A 369 -15.06 -3.71 -5.66
N LYS A 370 -15.49 -4.95 -5.84
CA LYS A 370 -14.60 -6.10 -6.06
C LYS A 370 -13.77 -6.04 -7.36
N ASN A 371 -14.18 -5.22 -8.32
CA ASN A 371 -13.47 -4.99 -9.58
C ASN A 371 -12.59 -3.73 -9.53
N SER A 372 -12.43 -3.11 -8.36
CA SER A 372 -11.73 -1.85 -8.14
C SER A 372 -12.40 -0.61 -8.75
N GLN A 373 -13.69 -0.69 -9.14
CA GLN A 373 -14.45 0.46 -9.62
C GLN A 373 -14.85 1.36 -8.44
N THR A 374 -14.74 2.67 -8.64
CA THR A 374 -15.24 3.68 -7.68
C THR A 374 -16.73 3.95 -7.86
N SER A 375 -17.29 4.83 -7.04
CA SER A 375 -18.65 5.32 -7.24
C SER A 375 -18.81 6.29 -8.43
N MET A 376 -17.72 6.71 -9.07
CA MET A 376 -17.72 7.53 -10.29
C MET A 376 -17.47 6.64 -11.51
N GLU A 377 -18.22 6.86 -12.60
CA GLU A 377 -18.04 6.12 -13.85
C GLU A 377 -16.66 6.38 -14.45
N ARG A 378 -16.06 5.34 -15.10
CA ARG A 378 -14.76 5.43 -15.78
C ARG A 378 -13.61 5.80 -14.84
N LEU A 379 -13.79 5.61 -13.50
CA LEU A 379 -12.79 5.84 -12.49
C LEU A 379 -12.62 4.62 -11.62
N TYR A 380 -11.39 4.12 -11.56
CA TYR A 380 -10.93 3.02 -10.72
C TYR A 380 -9.95 3.52 -9.65
N ALA A 381 -9.79 2.78 -8.57
CA ALA A 381 -8.72 3.00 -7.61
C ALA A 381 -8.12 1.65 -7.18
N ILE A 382 -6.78 1.59 -7.09
CA ILE A 382 -6.02 0.37 -6.78
C ILE A 382 -4.87 0.67 -5.82
N GLY A 383 -4.36 -0.37 -5.15
CA GLY A 383 -3.32 -0.25 -4.15
C GLY A 383 -3.74 0.61 -2.97
N GLU A 384 -2.80 1.21 -2.27
CA GLU A 384 -3.04 1.94 -1.03
C GLU A 384 -3.98 3.15 -1.15
N THR A 385 -4.25 3.65 -2.37
CA THR A 385 -5.27 4.68 -2.61
C THR A 385 -6.68 4.16 -2.39
N ALA A 386 -6.91 2.86 -2.66
CA ALA A 386 -8.20 2.21 -2.62
C ALA A 386 -8.52 1.63 -1.24
N CYS A 387 -9.78 1.69 -0.84
CA CYS A 387 -10.31 0.91 0.26
C CYS A 387 -11.26 -0.17 -0.26
N ASN A 388 -10.72 -1.34 -0.58
CA ASN A 388 -11.47 -2.56 -0.92
C ASN A 388 -11.88 -3.36 0.33
N GLY A 389 -11.35 -2.99 1.50
CA GLY A 389 -11.66 -3.61 2.78
C GLY A 389 -10.87 -4.89 3.10
N VAL A 390 -9.81 -5.20 2.35
CA VAL A 390 -8.93 -6.36 2.65
C VAL A 390 -8.30 -6.25 4.03
N HIS A 391 -7.89 -5.06 4.45
CA HIS A 391 -7.08 -4.88 5.65
C HIS A 391 -7.87 -4.65 6.94
N GLY A 392 -9.15 -4.29 6.85
CA GLY A 392 -9.92 -3.89 8.03
C GLY A 392 -9.23 -2.76 8.80
N LYS A 393 -9.27 -2.82 10.12
CA LYS A 393 -8.73 -1.77 11.00
C LYS A 393 -7.22 -1.83 11.22
N ASN A 394 -6.57 -2.96 10.90
CA ASN A 394 -5.14 -3.14 11.07
C ASN A 394 -4.62 -4.19 10.07
N ARG A 395 -3.70 -3.79 9.21
CA ARG A 395 -3.17 -4.62 8.13
C ARG A 395 -2.25 -5.72 8.67
N LEU A 396 -2.49 -6.96 8.23
CA LEU A 396 -1.53 -8.05 8.41
C LEU A 396 -0.26 -7.75 7.61
N ALA A 397 0.91 -7.95 8.20
CA ALA A 397 2.19 -7.71 7.55
C ALA A 397 2.30 -8.47 6.22
N SER A 398 3.00 -7.90 5.24
CA SER A 398 3.25 -8.47 3.91
C SER A 398 2.01 -8.72 3.01
N ASN A 399 0.79 -8.34 3.45
CA ASN A 399 -0.42 -8.39 2.63
C ASN A 399 -0.55 -7.24 1.63
N SER A 400 0.07 -6.08 1.90
CA SER A 400 -0.17 -4.87 1.07
C SER A 400 0.35 -4.99 -0.36
N LEU A 401 1.54 -5.58 -0.56
CA LEU A 401 2.06 -5.81 -1.92
C LEU A 401 1.17 -6.79 -2.69
N LEU A 402 0.72 -7.88 -2.03
CA LEU A 402 -0.18 -8.84 -2.65
C LEU A 402 -1.52 -8.20 -3.03
N GLU A 403 -2.14 -7.47 -2.10
CA GLU A 403 -3.38 -6.72 -2.35
C GLU A 403 -3.23 -5.78 -3.54
N SER A 404 -2.17 -4.96 -3.55
CA SER A 404 -1.90 -3.99 -4.61
C SER A 404 -1.76 -4.64 -5.99
N LEU A 405 -1.07 -5.77 -6.07
CA LEU A 405 -0.88 -6.50 -7.32
C LEU A 405 -2.18 -7.18 -7.76
N VAL A 406 -2.82 -7.95 -6.87
CA VAL A 406 -4.07 -8.67 -7.20
C VAL A 406 -5.14 -7.72 -7.71
N PHE A 407 -5.43 -6.64 -6.98
CA PHE A 407 -6.47 -5.68 -7.40
C PHE A 407 -6.03 -4.79 -8.56
N GLY A 408 -4.73 -4.60 -8.76
CA GLY A 408 -4.19 -4.01 -10.00
C GLY A 408 -4.49 -4.86 -11.24
N LYS A 409 -4.33 -6.19 -11.15
CA LYS A 409 -4.69 -7.13 -12.22
C LYS A 409 -6.20 -7.25 -12.40
N VAL A 410 -6.96 -7.30 -11.29
CA VAL A 410 -8.43 -7.35 -11.34
C VAL A 410 -8.99 -6.13 -12.07
N ALA A 411 -8.50 -4.92 -11.76
CA ALA A 411 -8.89 -3.71 -12.48
C ALA A 411 -8.55 -3.78 -13.97
N ALA A 412 -7.34 -4.24 -14.31
CA ALA A 412 -6.92 -4.36 -15.72
C ALA A 412 -7.76 -5.34 -16.53
N LEU A 413 -8.28 -6.41 -15.91
CA LEU A 413 -9.13 -7.40 -16.56
C LEU A 413 -10.59 -6.94 -16.71
N ASP A 414 -11.04 -5.95 -15.92
CA ASP A 414 -12.37 -5.34 -16.03
C ASP A 414 -12.43 -4.25 -17.12
N LEU A 415 -11.25 -3.73 -17.56
CA LEU A 415 -11.07 -2.65 -18.54
C LEU A 415 -10.89 -3.13 -19.96
#